data_3dcc6ec3e7f8d71859d3feba79308454
#
_entry.id   3dcc6ec3e7f8d71859d3feba79308454
#
_cell.length_a   1.000
_cell.length_b   1.000
_cell.length_c   1.000
_cell.angle_alpha   90.00
_cell.angle_beta   90.00
_cell.angle_gamma   90.00
#
_symmetry.space_group_name_H-M   'P 1'
#
loop_
_entity.id
_entity.type
_entity.pdbx_description
1 polymer ?
#
loop_
_entity_poly.entity_id
_entity_poly.type
_entity_poly.pdbx_seq_one_letter_code
_entity_poly.pdbx_strand_id
1 'polypeptide(L)'
;MSPQSLILFAFIALFLVAVAFALLAARRQQRKAVDNLTCLASRLGFEVNRKPARFGFEPPPTVEGRYRDRPVQFFNYTTGSRKNRIYWSAVSANIGNDNGFTLELAPENFLTRIVTALGMQDITIGDPVFDRSFLIRSNNAAYAAAALLPEIRARLLSKREQGSLGQLTVKAGVVRDAEIGAFDDAARVDRMAGMLEVICDLAEVAEVYKA
;
A
#
# COMPACT_ATOMS: atom_id res chain seq x y z
N MET A 1 -46.09 -3.41 30.96
CA MET A 1 -44.86 -2.75 30.56
C MET A 1 -45.14 -1.29 30.33
N SER A 2 -44.37 -0.37 30.89
CA SER A 2 -44.58 1.06 30.60
C SER A 2 -44.19 1.38 29.14
N PRO A 3 -44.82 2.37 28.49
CA PRO A 3 -44.45 2.74 27.13
C PRO A 3 -42.98 3.14 27.01
N GLN A 4 -42.39 3.64 28.08
CA GLN A 4 -40.95 3.97 28.14
C GLN A 4 -40.04 2.72 28.08
N SER A 5 -40.42 1.61 28.73
CA SER A 5 -39.67 0.37 28.64
C SER A 5 -39.73 -0.24 27.26
N LEU A 6 -40.83 -0.13 26.54
CA LEU A 6 -41.02 -0.63 25.20
C LEU A 6 -40.11 0.13 24.21
N ILE A 7 -40.06 1.46 24.33
CA ILE A 7 -39.17 2.31 23.52
C ILE A 7 -37.69 1.93 23.77
N LEU A 8 -37.28 1.76 25.03
CA LEU A 8 -35.91 1.37 25.36
C LEU A 8 -35.54 0.01 24.76
N PHE A 9 -36.42 -0.98 24.83
CA PHE A 9 -36.16 -2.29 24.20
C PHE A 9 -36.04 -2.19 22.69
N ALA A 10 -36.87 -1.34 22.04
CA ALA A 10 -36.76 -1.11 20.59
C ALA A 10 -35.42 -0.49 20.19
N PHE A 11 -34.92 0.49 20.94
CA PHE A 11 -33.58 1.07 20.71
C PHE A 11 -32.45 0.06 20.90
N ILE A 12 -32.50 -0.76 21.94
CA ILE A 12 -31.50 -1.82 22.18
C ILE A 12 -31.52 -2.83 21.06
N ALA A 13 -32.70 -3.29 20.63
CA ALA A 13 -32.82 -4.24 19.52
C ALA A 13 -32.26 -3.67 18.22
N LEU A 14 -32.60 -2.42 17.88
CA LEU A 14 -32.07 -1.74 16.68
C LEU A 14 -30.53 -1.61 16.76
N PHE A 15 -29.98 -1.23 17.90
CA PHE A 15 -28.55 -1.15 18.11
C PHE A 15 -27.85 -2.51 17.90
N LEU A 16 -28.39 -3.59 18.48
CA LEU A 16 -27.85 -4.93 18.30
C LEU A 16 -27.89 -5.38 16.83
N VAL A 17 -28.96 -5.09 16.12
CA VAL A 17 -29.08 -5.38 14.68
C VAL A 17 -28.02 -4.60 13.89
N ALA A 18 -27.83 -3.31 14.17
CA ALA A 18 -26.79 -2.49 13.54
C ALA A 18 -25.38 -3.03 13.79
N VAL A 19 -25.08 -3.43 15.03
CA VAL A 19 -23.79 -4.04 15.39
C VAL A 19 -23.60 -5.37 14.67
N ALA A 20 -24.63 -6.24 14.64
CA ALA A 20 -24.55 -7.51 13.93
C ALA A 20 -24.30 -7.31 12.43
N PHE A 21 -24.99 -6.35 11.81
CA PHE A 21 -24.80 -6.00 10.40
C PHE A 21 -23.37 -5.49 10.14
N ALA A 22 -22.85 -4.59 10.99
CA ALA A 22 -21.49 -4.08 10.87
C ALA A 22 -20.43 -5.21 10.99
N LEU A 23 -20.62 -6.15 11.92
CA LEU A 23 -19.75 -7.30 12.07
C LEU A 23 -19.80 -8.24 10.87
N LEU A 24 -20.97 -8.48 10.30
CA LEU A 24 -21.13 -9.30 9.09
C LEU A 24 -20.47 -8.62 7.89
N ALA A 25 -20.64 -7.31 7.72
CA ALA A 25 -19.98 -6.54 6.66
C ALA A 25 -18.46 -6.61 6.77
N ALA A 26 -17.91 -6.39 7.98
CA ALA A 26 -16.47 -6.50 8.24
C ALA A 26 -15.92 -7.90 7.93
N ARG A 27 -16.63 -8.96 8.33
CA ARG A 27 -16.25 -10.34 8.00
C ARG A 27 -16.28 -10.61 6.49
N ARG A 28 -17.27 -10.09 5.77
CA ARG A 28 -17.34 -10.23 4.30
C ARG A 28 -16.16 -9.53 3.62
N GLN A 29 -15.83 -8.34 4.07
CA GLN A 29 -14.70 -7.58 3.55
C GLN A 29 -13.37 -8.30 3.81
N GLN A 30 -13.18 -8.83 5.01
CA GLN A 30 -12.00 -9.63 5.35
C GLN A 30 -11.88 -10.89 4.49
N ARG A 31 -12.98 -11.63 4.29
CA ARG A 31 -12.98 -12.82 3.41
C ARG A 31 -12.59 -12.46 1.99
N LYS A 32 -13.14 -11.41 1.41
CA LYS A 32 -12.75 -10.93 0.07
C LYS A 32 -11.25 -10.63 -0.02
N ALA A 33 -10.67 -9.98 0.98
CA ALA A 33 -9.24 -9.71 1.01
C ALA A 33 -8.40 -11.00 1.05
N VAL A 34 -8.82 -11.99 1.84
CA VAL A 34 -8.17 -13.31 1.90
C VAL A 34 -8.26 -14.03 0.55
N ASP A 35 -9.44 -14.06 -0.05
CA ASP A 35 -9.67 -14.73 -1.34
C ASP A 35 -8.85 -14.08 -2.45
N ASN A 36 -8.83 -12.75 -2.53
CA ASN A 36 -8.05 -12.00 -3.49
C ASN A 36 -6.54 -12.23 -3.34
N LEU A 37 -6.03 -12.21 -2.10
CA LEU A 37 -4.61 -12.49 -1.83
C LEU A 37 -4.25 -13.96 -2.13
N THR A 38 -5.15 -14.90 -1.85
CA THR A 38 -4.93 -16.32 -2.18
C THR A 38 -4.90 -16.54 -3.71
N CYS A 39 -5.80 -15.87 -4.44
CA CYS A 39 -5.81 -15.89 -5.90
C CYS A 39 -4.52 -15.28 -6.46
N LEU A 40 -4.08 -14.14 -5.93
CA LEU A 40 -2.82 -13.49 -6.31
C LEU A 40 -1.62 -14.42 -6.08
N ALA A 41 -1.53 -15.03 -4.90
CA ALA A 41 -0.47 -15.97 -4.55
C ALA A 41 -0.40 -17.15 -5.54
N SER A 42 -1.55 -17.74 -5.87
CA SER A 42 -1.63 -18.82 -6.85
C SER A 42 -1.17 -18.38 -8.25
N ARG A 43 -1.53 -17.16 -8.68
CA ARG A 43 -1.11 -16.58 -9.98
C ARG A 43 0.39 -16.35 -10.08
N LEU A 44 1.02 -15.98 -8.97
CA LEU A 44 2.44 -15.62 -8.92
C LEU A 44 3.33 -16.79 -8.47
N GLY A 45 2.76 -17.91 -8.02
CA GLY A 45 3.51 -19.00 -7.41
C GLY A 45 4.10 -18.64 -6.05
N PHE A 46 3.43 -17.75 -5.29
CA PHE A 46 3.85 -17.25 -3.99
C PHE A 46 3.12 -17.97 -2.85
N GLU A 47 3.65 -17.88 -1.64
CA GLU A 47 3.07 -18.47 -0.44
C GLU A 47 2.17 -17.50 0.30
N VAL A 48 1.07 -18.02 0.88
CA VAL A 48 0.17 -17.25 1.75
C VAL A 48 0.53 -17.53 3.20
N ASN A 49 1.08 -16.52 3.89
CA ASN A 49 1.42 -16.61 5.30
C ASN A 49 0.26 -16.06 6.14
N ARG A 50 -0.37 -16.93 6.94
CA ARG A 50 -1.46 -16.60 7.85
C ARG A 50 -0.96 -16.57 9.29
N LYS A 51 -1.12 -15.44 9.95
CA LYS A 51 -0.80 -15.32 11.36
C LYS A 51 -1.96 -15.87 12.20
N PRO A 52 -1.69 -16.55 13.34
CA PRO A 52 -2.74 -17.07 14.20
C PRO A 52 -3.65 -15.95 14.73
N ALA A 53 -4.94 -16.25 14.83
CA ALA A 53 -5.91 -15.34 15.38
C ALA A 53 -5.56 -14.97 16.82
N ARG A 54 -5.63 -13.68 17.15
CA ARG A 54 -5.51 -13.18 18.52
C ARG A 54 -6.83 -12.57 18.96
N PHE A 55 -7.37 -13.01 20.11
CA PHE A 55 -8.65 -12.54 20.64
C PHE A 55 -9.82 -12.61 19.63
N GLY A 56 -9.86 -13.66 18.81
CA GLY A 56 -10.91 -13.84 17.80
C GLY A 56 -10.76 -12.98 16.54
N PHE A 57 -9.70 -12.19 16.44
CA PHE A 57 -9.36 -11.41 15.24
C PHE A 57 -8.19 -12.07 14.50
N GLU A 58 -8.45 -12.49 13.28
CA GLU A 58 -7.42 -12.98 12.38
C GLU A 58 -6.81 -11.76 11.66
N PRO A 59 -5.48 -11.51 11.79
CA PRO A 59 -4.86 -10.44 11.03
C PRO A 59 -4.90 -10.76 9.52
N PRO A 60 -4.92 -9.74 8.64
CA PRO A 60 -4.85 -9.96 7.20
C PRO A 60 -3.64 -10.83 6.85
N PRO A 61 -3.79 -11.82 5.95
CA PRO A 61 -2.67 -12.63 5.50
C PRO A 61 -1.65 -11.78 4.74
N THR A 62 -0.41 -12.27 4.70
CA THR A 62 0.63 -11.74 3.81
C THR A 62 0.88 -12.76 2.70
N VAL A 63 1.26 -12.26 1.52
CA VAL A 63 1.70 -13.10 0.41
C VAL A 63 3.18 -12.85 0.19
N GLU A 64 3.98 -13.89 0.25
CA GLU A 64 5.43 -13.83 0.22
C GLU A 64 5.98 -14.73 -0.88
N GLY A 65 7.00 -14.26 -1.58
CA GLY A 65 7.63 -15.03 -2.65
C GLY A 65 8.91 -14.39 -3.16
N ARG A 66 9.36 -14.90 -4.30
CA ARG A 66 10.53 -14.35 -5.00
C ARG A 66 10.12 -13.95 -6.40
N TYR A 67 10.48 -12.73 -6.79
CA TYR A 67 10.31 -12.23 -8.15
C TYR A 67 11.67 -11.73 -8.65
N ARG A 68 12.16 -12.25 -9.80
CA ARG A 68 13.53 -11.99 -10.28
C ARG A 68 14.59 -12.24 -9.19
N ASP A 69 14.47 -13.39 -8.49
CA ASP A 69 15.33 -13.76 -7.36
C ASP A 69 15.34 -12.82 -6.15
N ARG A 70 14.45 -11.84 -6.13
CA ARG A 70 14.30 -10.84 -5.07
C ARG A 70 13.13 -11.20 -4.15
N PRO A 71 13.31 -11.16 -2.82
CA PRO A 71 12.21 -11.34 -1.89
C PRO A 71 11.17 -10.25 -2.05
N VAL A 72 9.91 -10.65 -2.22
CA VAL A 72 8.76 -9.76 -2.42
C VAL A 72 7.66 -10.14 -1.44
N GLN A 73 6.93 -9.14 -0.95
CA GLN A 73 5.83 -9.33 -0.01
C GLN A 73 4.65 -8.41 -0.33
N PHE A 74 3.42 -8.98 -0.34
CA PHE A 74 2.17 -8.22 -0.31
C PHE A 74 1.59 -8.27 1.11
N PHE A 75 1.26 -7.12 1.67
CA PHE A 75 0.78 -7.04 3.04
C PHE A 75 -0.09 -5.80 3.28
N ASN A 76 -0.87 -5.85 4.35
CA ASN A 76 -1.59 -4.68 4.84
C ASN A 76 -0.89 -4.09 6.07
N TYR A 77 -0.92 -2.78 6.19
CA TYR A 77 -0.46 -2.08 7.39
C TYR A 77 -1.34 -0.86 7.67
N THR A 78 -1.15 -0.26 8.83
CA THR A 78 -1.89 0.94 9.22
C THR A 78 -0.93 2.02 9.66
N THR A 79 -1.25 3.27 9.29
CA THR A 79 -0.57 4.47 9.79
C THR A 79 -1.53 5.34 10.58
N GLY A 80 -0.98 6.27 11.36
CA GLY A 80 -1.78 7.13 12.21
C GLY A 80 -2.21 6.47 13.52
N SER A 81 -2.90 7.23 14.37
CA SER A 81 -3.34 6.76 15.68
C SER A 81 -4.83 7.03 15.90
N ARG A 82 -5.48 6.14 16.65
CA ARG A 82 -6.88 6.27 17.09
C ARG A 82 -7.84 6.66 15.93
N LYS A 83 -8.36 7.90 15.93
CA LYS A 83 -9.38 8.38 14.96
C LYS A 83 -8.82 8.64 13.56
N ASN A 84 -7.51 8.81 13.41
CA ASN A 84 -6.84 9.11 12.14
C ASN A 84 -6.09 7.91 11.56
N ARG A 85 -6.58 6.69 11.82
CA ARG A 85 -5.96 5.47 11.30
C ARG A 85 -6.27 5.30 9.82
N ILE A 86 -5.22 5.18 9.01
CA ILE A 86 -5.30 4.91 7.57
C ILE A 86 -4.84 3.48 7.33
N TYR A 87 -5.64 2.72 6.59
CA TYR A 87 -5.32 1.36 6.17
C TYR A 87 -4.65 1.39 4.80
N TRP A 88 -3.62 0.61 4.64
CA TRP A 88 -2.82 0.50 3.43
C TRP A 88 -2.70 -0.93 2.96
N SER A 89 -2.78 -1.12 1.65
CA SER A 89 -2.27 -2.30 0.95
C SER A 89 -0.92 -1.96 0.36
N ALA A 90 0.05 -2.85 0.50
CA ALA A 90 1.40 -2.62 -0.01
C ALA A 90 1.97 -3.85 -0.70
N VAL A 91 2.83 -3.58 -1.68
CA VAL A 91 3.80 -4.55 -2.21
C VAL A 91 5.20 -3.99 -1.97
N SER A 92 6.13 -4.84 -1.56
CA SER A 92 7.51 -4.44 -1.33
C SER A 92 8.49 -5.45 -1.89
N ALA A 93 9.66 -4.94 -2.31
CA ALA A 93 10.82 -5.73 -2.70
C ALA A 93 12.03 -5.31 -1.86
N ASN A 94 12.83 -6.28 -1.42
CA ASN A 94 14.04 -5.98 -0.68
C ASN A 94 15.15 -5.53 -1.63
N ILE A 95 15.95 -4.57 -1.17
CA ILE A 95 17.21 -4.14 -1.80
C ILE A 95 18.31 -5.02 -1.22
N GLY A 96 19.07 -5.72 -2.07
CA GLY A 96 20.11 -6.63 -1.62
C GLY A 96 21.29 -5.92 -0.95
N ASN A 97 21.61 -4.71 -1.43
CA ASN A 97 22.65 -3.85 -0.87
C ASN A 97 22.12 -2.42 -0.75
N ASP A 98 21.74 -2.01 0.46
CA ASP A 98 21.25 -0.67 0.73
C ASP A 98 22.39 0.33 0.87
N ASN A 99 22.59 1.11 -0.17
CA ASN A 99 23.63 2.16 -0.22
C ASN A 99 23.09 3.54 0.21
N GLY A 100 21.94 3.58 0.89
CA GLY A 100 21.38 4.79 1.46
C GLY A 100 20.63 5.68 0.46
N PHE A 101 20.30 5.20 -0.76
CA PHE A 101 19.43 5.92 -1.67
C PHE A 101 18.01 6.01 -1.11
N THR A 102 17.45 7.21 -1.14
CA THR A 102 16.06 7.43 -0.73
C THR A 102 15.29 8.15 -1.82
N LEU A 103 14.08 7.64 -2.08
CA LEU A 103 13.12 8.22 -3.02
C LEU A 103 11.72 8.09 -2.45
N GLU A 104 10.94 9.15 -2.54
CA GLU A 104 9.51 9.16 -2.22
C GLU A 104 8.75 9.82 -3.37
N LEU A 105 7.74 9.10 -3.85
CA LEU A 105 6.79 9.56 -4.85
C LEU A 105 5.39 9.48 -4.27
N ALA A 106 4.68 10.60 -4.25
CA ALA A 106 3.30 10.64 -3.81
C ALA A 106 2.48 11.58 -4.70
N PRO A 107 1.18 11.33 -4.91
CA PRO A 107 0.32 12.28 -5.60
C PRO A 107 0.32 13.63 -4.88
N GLU A 108 0.34 14.74 -5.64
CA GLU A 108 0.41 16.09 -5.08
C GLU A 108 -0.67 16.38 -4.02
N ASN A 109 -1.88 15.89 -4.24
CA ASN A 109 -3.02 16.06 -3.32
C ASN A 109 -2.94 15.18 -2.04
N PHE A 110 -1.93 14.31 -1.94
CA PHE A 110 -1.81 13.33 -0.86
C PHE A 110 -0.98 13.85 0.32
N LEU A 111 -0.11 14.82 0.08
CA LEU A 111 0.96 15.24 0.99
C LEU A 111 0.54 16.12 2.14
N THR A 112 -0.66 16.68 2.13
CA THR A 112 -1.20 17.39 3.30
C THR A 112 -1.41 16.47 4.51
N ARG A 113 -1.28 15.15 4.37
CA ARG A 113 -1.50 14.16 5.43
C ARG A 113 -0.25 13.41 5.91
N ILE A 114 0.85 13.45 5.16
CA ILE A 114 2.07 12.72 5.51
C ILE A 114 3.25 13.68 5.46
N VAL A 115 3.32 14.53 6.46
CA VAL A 115 4.51 15.35 6.70
C VAL A 115 5.49 14.53 7.52
N THR A 116 6.67 14.31 7.00
CA THR A 116 8.00 14.39 7.62
C THR A 116 8.98 13.41 6.99
N ALA A 117 9.54 13.79 5.87
CA ALA A 117 10.85 13.26 5.48
C ALA A 117 11.89 14.34 5.78
N LEU A 118 12.39 14.37 7.01
CA LEU A 118 13.54 15.19 7.37
C LEU A 118 14.75 14.79 6.51
N GLY A 119 15.30 15.74 5.74
CA GLY A 119 16.50 15.53 4.94
C GLY A 119 16.27 15.18 3.46
N MET A 120 15.03 15.11 2.97
CA MET A 120 14.74 14.98 1.53
C MET A 120 14.36 16.32 0.93
N GLN A 121 14.79 16.57 -0.30
CA GLN A 121 14.43 17.76 -1.08
C GLN A 121 13.31 17.44 -2.05
N ASP A 122 12.38 18.37 -2.24
CA ASP A 122 11.42 18.33 -3.35
C ASP A 122 12.18 18.57 -4.64
N ILE A 123 12.02 17.68 -5.61
CA ILE A 123 12.75 17.72 -6.88
C ILE A 123 11.78 17.65 -8.05
N THR A 124 12.23 18.16 -9.21
CA THR A 124 11.61 17.95 -10.51
C THR A 124 12.57 17.15 -11.40
N ILE A 125 12.02 16.29 -12.26
CA ILE A 125 12.80 15.44 -13.16
C ILE A 125 12.82 15.96 -14.60
N GLY A 126 12.16 17.10 -14.84
CA GLY A 126 12.07 17.73 -16.16
C GLY A 126 11.02 17.11 -17.09
N ASP A 127 10.11 16.30 -16.56
CA ASP A 127 8.94 15.79 -17.27
C ASP A 127 7.69 16.51 -16.77
N PRO A 128 7.14 17.49 -17.53
CA PRO A 128 6.05 18.33 -17.03
C PRO A 128 4.75 17.58 -16.72
N VAL A 129 4.53 16.42 -17.32
CA VAL A 129 3.35 15.59 -17.04
C VAL A 129 3.55 14.84 -15.72
N PHE A 130 4.73 14.26 -15.55
CA PHE A 130 5.09 13.52 -14.33
C PHE A 130 5.23 14.45 -13.13
N ASP A 131 5.95 15.58 -13.28
CA ASP A 131 6.20 16.57 -12.23
C ASP A 131 4.90 17.22 -11.72
N ARG A 132 3.86 17.38 -12.57
CA ARG A 132 2.53 17.82 -12.14
C ARG A 132 1.69 16.71 -11.49
N SER A 133 2.07 15.47 -11.72
CA SER A 133 1.32 14.31 -11.25
C SER A 133 1.81 13.82 -9.91
N PHE A 134 3.09 13.99 -9.61
CA PHE A 134 3.72 13.48 -8.42
C PHE A 134 4.61 14.53 -7.74
N LEU A 135 4.54 14.60 -6.43
CA LEU A 135 5.59 15.19 -5.64
C LEU A 135 6.71 14.14 -5.50
N ILE A 136 7.92 14.56 -5.84
CA ILE A 136 9.11 13.70 -5.85
C ILE A 136 10.06 14.23 -4.79
N ARG A 137 10.49 13.37 -3.87
CA ARG A 137 11.49 13.68 -2.84
C ARG A 137 12.62 12.67 -2.88
N SER A 138 13.83 13.14 -2.76
CA SER A 138 15.02 12.29 -2.73
C SER A 138 16.16 12.94 -1.97
N ASN A 139 17.10 12.12 -1.50
CA ASN A 139 18.38 12.59 -0.99
C ASN A 139 19.40 12.88 -2.12
N ASN A 140 19.10 12.48 -3.36
CA ASN A 140 19.94 12.76 -4.52
C ASN A 140 19.06 13.00 -5.77
N ALA A 141 18.89 14.28 -6.13
CA ALA A 141 18.00 14.70 -7.22
C ALA A 141 18.44 14.17 -8.60
N ALA A 142 19.74 14.24 -8.89
CA ALA A 142 20.26 13.80 -10.19
C ALA A 142 20.09 12.27 -10.35
N TYR A 143 20.37 11.54 -9.29
CA TYR A 143 20.22 10.09 -9.30
C TYR A 143 18.74 9.67 -9.38
N ALA A 144 17.86 10.35 -8.66
CA ALA A 144 16.42 10.09 -8.74
C ALA A 144 15.86 10.34 -10.14
N ALA A 145 16.28 11.41 -10.82
CA ALA A 145 15.90 11.68 -12.20
C ALA A 145 16.37 10.58 -13.17
N ALA A 146 17.60 10.07 -12.97
CA ALA A 146 18.14 8.95 -13.75
C ALA A 146 17.45 7.62 -13.44
N ALA A 147 17.07 7.39 -12.18
CA ALA A 147 16.39 6.17 -11.71
C ALA A 147 14.94 6.06 -12.23
N LEU A 148 14.27 7.19 -12.41
CA LEU A 148 12.90 7.26 -12.95
C LEU A 148 12.91 7.21 -14.48
N LEU A 149 13.26 6.04 -15.02
CA LEU A 149 13.26 5.78 -16.46
C LEU A 149 11.89 6.06 -17.09
N PRO A 150 11.82 6.39 -18.42
CA PRO A 150 10.56 6.68 -19.11
C PRO A 150 9.50 5.59 -18.91
N GLU A 151 9.89 4.31 -18.91
CA GLU A 151 9.00 3.15 -18.74
C GLU A 151 8.42 3.11 -17.32
N ILE A 152 9.23 3.40 -16.32
CA ILE A 152 8.79 3.49 -14.90
C ILE A 152 7.80 4.63 -14.74
N ARG A 153 8.10 5.81 -15.33
CA ARG A 153 7.20 6.98 -15.30
C ARG A 153 5.86 6.68 -15.96
N ALA A 154 5.88 6.04 -17.13
CA ALA A 154 4.66 5.69 -17.87
C ALA A 154 3.77 4.73 -17.04
N ARG A 155 4.34 3.73 -16.38
CA ARG A 155 3.60 2.80 -15.51
C ARG A 155 3.00 3.49 -14.29
N LEU A 156 3.74 4.39 -13.64
CA LEU A 156 3.26 5.17 -12.51
C LEU A 156 2.12 6.12 -12.89
N LEU A 157 2.21 6.79 -14.05
CA LEU A 157 1.14 7.62 -14.59
C LEU A 157 -0.11 6.80 -14.90
N SER A 158 0.04 5.67 -15.61
CA SER A 158 -1.08 4.76 -15.91
C SER A 158 -1.77 4.25 -14.64
N LYS A 159 -1.01 3.88 -13.62
CA LYS A 159 -1.56 3.48 -12.32
C LYS A 159 -2.37 4.61 -11.68
N ARG A 160 -1.89 5.85 -11.76
CA ARG A 160 -2.61 7.02 -11.24
C ARG A 160 -3.92 7.27 -12.00
N GLU A 161 -3.90 7.17 -13.33
CA GLU A 161 -5.10 7.30 -14.17
C GLU A 161 -6.17 6.26 -13.82
N GLN A 162 -5.77 5.07 -13.38
CA GLN A 162 -6.66 4.03 -12.86
C GLN A 162 -7.20 4.33 -11.44
N GLY A 163 -6.98 5.54 -10.93
CA GLY A 163 -7.52 5.99 -9.64
C GLY A 163 -6.73 5.55 -8.41
N SER A 164 -5.48 5.13 -8.58
CA SER A 164 -4.64 4.81 -7.43
C SER A 164 -4.32 6.06 -6.62
N LEU A 165 -4.59 5.99 -5.32
CA LEU A 165 -4.15 6.94 -4.31
C LEU A 165 -3.06 6.27 -3.48
N GLY A 166 -1.85 6.20 -4.03
CA GLY A 166 -0.75 5.48 -3.43
C GLY A 166 0.53 6.29 -3.38
N GLN A 167 1.51 5.75 -2.69
CA GLN A 167 2.86 6.27 -2.62
C GLN A 167 3.87 5.17 -2.93
N LEU A 168 4.96 5.55 -3.59
CA LEU A 168 6.11 4.68 -3.81
C LEU A 168 7.29 5.22 -3.03
N THR A 169 7.98 4.35 -2.30
CA THR A 169 9.12 4.73 -1.47
C THR A 169 10.30 3.77 -1.68
N VAL A 170 11.49 4.34 -1.72
CA VAL A 170 12.78 3.61 -1.61
C VAL A 170 13.43 4.08 -0.34
N LYS A 171 13.52 3.23 0.67
CA LYS A 171 14.06 3.60 1.98
C LYS A 171 14.40 2.37 2.82
N ALA A 172 15.52 2.46 3.55
CA ALA A 172 15.93 1.44 4.52
C ALA A 172 15.95 0.01 3.94
N GLY A 173 16.58 -0.15 2.78
CA GLY A 173 16.74 -1.45 2.14
C GLY A 173 15.49 -2.03 1.51
N VAL A 174 14.43 -1.23 1.32
CA VAL A 174 13.15 -1.69 0.77
C VAL A 174 12.59 -0.70 -0.24
N VAL A 175 12.17 -1.20 -1.40
CA VAL A 175 11.26 -0.50 -2.29
C VAL A 175 9.84 -0.92 -1.95
N ARG A 176 8.95 0.05 -1.74
CA ARG A 176 7.55 -0.20 -1.40
C ARG A 176 6.64 0.66 -2.24
N ASP A 177 5.64 0.03 -2.84
CA ASP A 177 4.47 0.70 -3.39
C ASP A 177 3.27 0.42 -2.49
N ALA A 178 2.51 1.45 -2.12
CA ALA A 178 1.39 1.32 -1.19
C ALA A 178 0.20 2.15 -1.66
N GLU A 179 -1.02 1.60 -1.54
CA GLU A 179 -2.29 2.27 -1.81
C GLU A 179 -3.18 2.30 -0.58
N ILE A 180 -4.00 3.35 -0.43
CA ILE A 180 -5.01 3.42 0.63
C ILE A 180 -6.10 2.38 0.38
N GLY A 181 -6.43 1.62 1.42
CA GLY A 181 -7.47 0.60 1.46
C GLY A 181 -6.90 -0.80 1.69
N ALA A 182 -7.78 -1.80 1.75
CA ALA A 182 -7.41 -3.20 1.94
C ALA A 182 -7.43 -3.96 0.61
N PHE A 183 -6.90 -5.18 0.58
CA PHE A 183 -6.94 -6.07 -0.60
C PHE A 183 -8.31 -6.68 -0.90
N ASP A 184 -9.39 -6.14 -0.37
CA ASP A 184 -10.77 -6.53 -0.65
C ASP A 184 -11.29 -6.05 -2.03
N ASP A 185 -10.55 -5.17 -2.69
CA ASP A 185 -10.77 -4.69 -4.05
C ASP A 185 -9.83 -5.40 -5.04
N ALA A 186 -10.40 -6.20 -5.95
CA ALA A 186 -9.65 -6.96 -6.94
C ALA A 186 -8.86 -6.05 -7.90
N ALA A 187 -9.40 -4.89 -8.29
CA ALA A 187 -8.70 -3.95 -9.15
C ALA A 187 -7.43 -3.40 -8.48
N ARG A 188 -7.46 -3.18 -7.14
CA ARG A 188 -6.26 -2.81 -6.37
C ARG A 188 -5.23 -3.93 -6.37
N VAL A 189 -5.66 -5.19 -6.19
CA VAL A 189 -4.76 -6.35 -6.24
C VAL A 189 -4.04 -6.41 -7.59
N ASP A 190 -4.76 -6.22 -8.68
CA ASP A 190 -4.17 -6.26 -10.04
C ASP A 190 -3.21 -5.09 -10.27
N ARG A 191 -3.56 -3.88 -9.83
CA ARG A 191 -2.63 -2.73 -9.91
C ARG A 191 -1.37 -2.98 -9.10
N MET A 192 -1.49 -3.51 -7.88
CA MET A 192 -0.34 -3.83 -7.03
C MET A 192 0.54 -4.93 -7.62
N ALA A 193 -0.07 -5.96 -8.22
CA ALA A 193 0.67 -7.00 -8.95
C ALA A 193 1.42 -6.42 -10.16
N GLY A 194 0.81 -5.49 -10.88
CA GLY A 194 1.44 -4.77 -12.00
C GLY A 194 2.64 -3.90 -11.60
N MET A 195 2.81 -3.59 -10.31
CA MET A 195 3.95 -2.82 -9.81
C MET A 195 5.19 -3.69 -9.51
N LEU A 196 5.09 -5.02 -9.57
CA LEU A 196 6.23 -5.92 -9.27
C LEU A 196 7.48 -5.60 -10.08
N GLU A 197 7.34 -5.36 -11.37
CA GLU A 197 8.47 -5.01 -12.22
C GLU A 197 9.08 -3.68 -11.79
N VAL A 198 8.25 -2.65 -11.61
CA VAL A 198 8.70 -1.30 -11.22
C VAL A 198 9.48 -1.32 -9.90
N ILE A 199 8.96 -2.01 -8.87
CA ILE A 199 9.65 -2.07 -7.58
C ILE A 199 10.94 -2.87 -7.64
N CYS A 200 11.02 -3.89 -8.48
CA CYS A 200 12.26 -4.65 -8.68
C CYS A 200 13.28 -3.85 -9.49
N ASP A 201 12.88 -3.17 -10.56
CA ASP A 201 13.75 -2.28 -11.33
C ASP A 201 14.33 -1.16 -10.43
N LEU A 202 13.50 -0.54 -9.60
CA LEU A 202 13.96 0.47 -8.64
C LEU A 202 14.86 -0.11 -7.55
N ALA A 203 14.65 -1.36 -7.13
CA ALA A 203 15.54 -2.01 -6.19
C ALA A 203 16.92 -2.29 -6.81
N GLU A 204 16.99 -2.71 -8.06
CA GLU A 204 18.23 -2.89 -8.81
C GLU A 204 18.99 -1.56 -8.96
N VAL A 205 18.27 -0.51 -9.30
CA VAL A 205 18.84 0.84 -9.37
C VAL A 205 19.39 1.28 -8.02
N ALA A 206 18.65 1.08 -6.93
CA ALA A 206 19.08 1.47 -5.58
C ALA A 206 20.34 0.72 -5.11
N GLU A 207 20.56 -0.52 -5.57
CA GLU A 207 21.75 -1.33 -5.23
C GLU A 207 23.03 -0.79 -5.86
N VAL A 208 22.95 -0.18 -7.03
CA VAL A 208 24.13 0.38 -7.71
C VAL A 208 24.38 1.85 -7.38
N TYR A 209 23.55 2.45 -6.54
CA TYR A 209 23.76 3.81 -6.03
C TYR A 209 25.07 3.91 -5.27
N LYS A 210 25.82 4.97 -5.54
CA LYS A 210 27.03 5.33 -4.78
C LYS A 210 26.83 6.73 -4.24
N ALA A 211 26.84 6.85 -2.92
CA ALA A 211 26.71 8.13 -2.20
C ALA A 211 27.92 9.05 -2.47
#